data_1ed85504f6bd3fe128522bfee61d3dd9
#
_entry.id   1ed85504f6bd3fe128522bfee61d3dd9
#
_cell.length_a   1.000
_cell.length_b   1.000
_cell.length_c   1.000
_cell.angle_alpha   90.00
_cell.angle_beta   90.00
_cell.angle_gamma   90.00
#
_symmetry.space_group_name_H-M   'P 1'
#
loop_
_entity.id
_entity.type
_entity.pdbx_description
1 polymer ?
#
loop_
_entity_poly.entity_id
_entity_poly.type
_entity_poly.pdbx_seq_one_letter_code
_entity_poly.pdbx_strand_id
1 'polypeptide(L)'
;KAGASSTFIKKGNKVERISSSSLPIGVMHSIEIESVQRTLEDGDFVVMITDGVLDALPVGEQDLLMETIIGGTTGGNPKELAHHILEQVLNWTGEEPMDDMTVLAVGIWNCQDTCILGTDSV
;
A
#
# COMPACT_ATOMS: atom_id res chain seq x y z
N LYS A 1 -11.95 -1.96 6.43
CA LYS A 1 -11.61 -0.82 5.57
C LYS A 1 -12.88 -0.21 5.01
N ALA A 2 -13.16 1.05 5.29
CA ALA A 2 -14.32 1.78 4.77
C ALA A 2 -13.84 3.13 4.22
N GLY A 3 -13.96 3.34 2.91
CA GLY A 3 -13.54 4.55 2.23
C GLY A 3 -12.02 4.82 2.24
N ALA A 4 -11.22 3.87 2.65
CA ALA A 4 -9.76 4.01 2.66
C ALA A 4 -9.17 3.67 1.29
N SER A 5 -8.04 4.26 0.99
CA SER A 5 -7.29 3.99 -0.22
C SER A 5 -6.78 2.55 -0.29
N SER A 6 -6.18 2.19 -1.38
CA SER A 6 -5.78 0.80 -1.64
C SER A 6 -4.74 0.28 -0.66
N THR A 7 -4.88 -0.97 -0.32
CA THR A 7 -3.94 -1.70 0.53
C THR A 7 -3.40 -2.89 -0.26
N PHE A 8 -2.10 -3.11 -0.18
CA PHE A 8 -1.42 -4.20 -0.84
C PHE A 8 -0.68 -5.05 0.17
N ILE A 9 -0.66 -6.36 -0.04
CA ILE A 9 0.15 -7.29 0.74
C ILE A 9 1.20 -7.88 -0.19
N LYS A 10 2.45 -7.72 0.21
CA LYS A 10 3.60 -8.28 -0.51
C LYS A 10 4.08 -9.54 0.19
N LYS A 11 4.06 -10.66 -0.52
CA LYS A 11 4.61 -11.95 -0.08
C LYS A 11 5.67 -12.39 -1.08
N GLY A 12 6.94 -12.18 -0.74
CA GLY A 12 8.03 -12.40 -1.69
C GLY A 12 7.87 -11.51 -2.92
N ASN A 13 7.73 -12.10 -4.09
CA ASN A 13 7.50 -11.37 -5.35
C ASN A 13 6.01 -11.23 -5.70
N LYS A 14 5.14 -11.82 -4.90
CA LYS A 14 3.70 -11.75 -5.12
C LYS A 14 3.10 -10.58 -4.38
N VAL A 15 2.17 -9.90 -5.02
CA VAL A 15 1.45 -8.76 -4.46
C VAL A 15 -0.05 -9.01 -4.59
N GLU A 16 -0.75 -8.94 -3.46
CA GLU A 16 -2.21 -9.02 -3.41
C GLU A 16 -2.77 -7.64 -3.10
N ARG A 17 -3.72 -7.20 -3.89
CA ARG A 17 -4.45 -5.95 -3.63
C ARG A 17 -5.71 -6.25 -2.84
N ILE A 18 -5.90 -5.53 -1.75
CA ILE A 18 -7.14 -5.55 -0.98
C ILE A 18 -7.88 -4.25 -1.26
N SER A 19 -9.00 -4.36 -1.95
CA SER A 19 -9.85 -3.22 -2.22
C SER A 19 -11.20 -3.37 -1.53
N SER A 20 -11.83 -2.24 -1.26
CA SER A 20 -13.19 -2.19 -0.73
C SER A 20 -14.04 -1.34 -1.67
N SER A 21 -15.20 -1.84 -2.02
CA SER A 21 -16.19 -1.09 -2.77
C SER A 21 -17.07 -0.20 -1.88
N SER A 22 -16.85 -0.24 -0.57
CA SER A 22 -17.62 0.57 0.37
C SER A 22 -17.36 2.05 0.17
N LEU A 23 -18.42 2.85 0.22
CA LEU A 23 -18.32 4.30 0.19
C LEU A 23 -17.68 4.83 1.49
N PRO A 24 -17.06 6.04 1.43
CA PRO A 24 -16.53 6.67 2.63
C PRO A 24 -17.61 6.86 3.70
N ILE A 25 -17.20 6.75 4.97
CA ILE A 25 -18.08 6.98 6.11
C ILE A 25 -18.60 8.43 6.06
N GLY A 26 -19.90 8.59 6.20
CA GLY A 26 -20.57 9.90 6.17
C GLY A 26 -21.24 10.26 4.86
N VAL A 27 -21.01 9.49 3.80
CA VAL A 27 -21.66 9.68 2.50
C VAL A 27 -23.09 9.12 2.51
N MET A 28 -23.33 8.06 3.26
CA MET A 28 -24.62 7.39 3.38
C MET A 28 -25.05 7.26 4.84
N HIS A 29 -26.37 7.15 5.07
CA HIS A 29 -26.90 6.92 6.43
C HIS A 29 -26.53 5.56 6.98
N SER A 30 -26.37 4.57 6.13
CA SER A 30 -25.88 3.24 6.50
C SER A 30 -24.90 2.77 5.43
N ILE A 31 -23.83 2.13 5.89
CA ILE A 31 -22.82 1.55 5.01
C ILE A 31 -22.65 0.07 5.34
N GLU A 32 -22.45 -0.73 4.30
CA GLU A 32 -22.00 -2.09 4.46
C GLU A 32 -20.50 -2.08 4.71
N ILE A 33 -20.08 -2.72 5.79
CA ILE A 33 -18.66 -2.85 6.12
C ILE A 33 -18.16 -4.19 5.61
N GLU A 34 -17.27 -4.14 4.64
CA GLU A 34 -16.56 -5.32 4.18
C GLU A 34 -15.36 -5.59 5.09
N SER A 35 -15.24 -6.82 5.54
CA SER A 35 -14.11 -7.26 6.35
C SER A 35 -13.33 -8.34 5.63
N VAL A 36 -12.03 -8.15 5.54
CA VAL A 36 -11.11 -9.10 4.91
C VAL A 36 -10.02 -9.46 5.90
N GLN A 37 -9.78 -10.76 6.05
CA GLN A 37 -8.72 -11.27 6.92
C GLN A 37 -7.65 -11.97 6.09
N ARG A 38 -6.40 -11.73 6.45
CA ARG A 38 -5.24 -12.39 5.84
C ARG A 38 -4.23 -12.76 6.92
N THR A 39 -3.60 -13.91 6.76
CA THR A 39 -2.51 -14.32 7.63
C THR A 39 -1.20 -13.81 7.08
N LEU A 40 -0.46 -13.09 7.91
CA LEU A 40 0.85 -12.55 7.54
C LEU A 40 1.94 -13.42 8.15
N GLU A 41 3.01 -13.60 7.39
CA GLU A 41 4.16 -14.40 7.78
C GLU A 41 5.41 -13.53 7.86
N ASP A 42 6.47 -14.08 8.41
CA ASP A 42 7.77 -13.41 8.49
C ASP A 42 8.24 -12.99 7.10
N GLY A 43 8.63 -11.73 6.98
CA GLY A 43 9.08 -11.16 5.72
C GLY A 43 7.97 -10.58 4.84
N ASP A 44 6.72 -10.68 5.25
CA ASP A 44 5.61 -10.05 4.55
C ASP A 44 5.56 -8.55 4.81
N PHE A 45 5.00 -7.81 3.85
CA PHE A 45 4.79 -6.38 3.99
C PHE A 45 3.33 -6.02 3.70
N VAL A 46 2.82 -5.05 4.45
CA VAL A 46 1.54 -4.41 4.18
C VAL A 46 1.84 -2.98 3.73
N VAL A 47 1.30 -2.60 2.58
CA VAL A 47 1.49 -1.27 2.01
C VAL A 47 0.14 -0.60 1.87
N MET A 48 0.02 0.59 2.44
CA MET A 48 -1.16 1.44 2.31
C MET A 48 -0.77 2.72 1.60
N ILE A 49 -1.55 3.13 0.63
CA ILE A 49 -1.29 4.32 -0.17
C ILE A 49 -2.52 5.21 -0.21
N THR A 50 -2.28 6.51 -0.31
CA THR A 50 -3.35 7.50 -0.50
C THR A 50 -3.74 7.62 -1.98
N ASP A 51 -4.90 8.23 -2.25
CA ASP A 51 -5.41 8.40 -3.62
C ASP A 51 -4.45 9.21 -4.48
N GLY A 52 -3.76 10.18 -3.92
CA GLY A 52 -2.77 10.97 -4.66
C GLY A 52 -1.65 10.13 -5.28
N VAL A 53 -1.30 9.00 -4.66
CA VAL A 53 -0.30 8.08 -5.20
C VAL A 53 -0.85 7.36 -6.44
N LEU A 54 -2.07 6.83 -6.36
CA LEU A 54 -2.70 6.14 -7.49
C LEU A 54 -3.03 7.10 -8.63
N ASP A 55 -3.52 8.28 -8.31
CA ASP A 55 -3.94 9.27 -9.31
C ASP A 55 -2.75 9.81 -10.13
N ALA A 56 -1.55 9.69 -9.62
CA ALA A 56 -0.34 10.04 -10.34
C ALA A 56 0.03 9.04 -11.45
N LEU A 57 -0.57 7.86 -11.45
CA LEU A 57 -0.33 6.82 -12.45
C LEU A 57 -1.38 6.90 -13.57
N PRO A 58 -1.07 6.38 -14.78
CA PRO A 58 -2.01 6.41 -15.90
C PRO A 58 -3.34 5.74 -15.57
N VAL A 59 -4.42 6.37 -15.97
CA VAL A 59 -5.79 5.87 -15.75
C VAL A 59 -5.97 4.51 -16.41
N GLY A 60 -6.53 3.56 -15.65
CA GLY A 60 -6.79 2.20 -16.12
C GLY A 60 -5.64 1.22 -15.89
N GLU A 61 -4.44 1.72 -15.59
CA GLU A 61 -3.26 0.89 -15.35
C GLU A 61 -2.73 1.00 -13.92
N GLN A 62 -3.40 1.77 -13.08
CA GLN A 62 -2.94 2.13 -11.74
C GLN A 62 -2.63 0.91 -10.87
N ASP A 63 -3.52 -0.06 -10.83
CA ASP A 63 -3.37 -1.24 -9.99
C ASP A 63 -2.25 -2.14 -10.46
N LEU A 64 -2.18 -2.39 -11.76
CA LEU A 64 -1.15 -3.23 -12.36
C LEU A 64 0.24 -2.61 -12.18
N LEU A 65 0.36 -1.32 -12.41
CA LEU A 65 1.62 -0.60 -12.22
C LEU A 65 2.05 -0.62 -10.76
N MET A 66 1.11 -0.41 -9.84
CA MET A 66 1.42 -0.44 -8.41
C MET A 66 1.87 -1.84 -7.96
N GLU A 67 1.20 -2.88 -8.40
CA GLU A 67 1.61 -4.26 -8.12
C GLU A 67 3.01 -4.55 -8.66
N THR A 68 3.31 -4.06 -9.86
CA THR A 68 4.62 -4.22 -10.47
C THR A 68 5.70 -3.48 -9.69
N ILE A 69 5.43 -2.27 -9.26
CA ILE A 69 6.37 -1.44 -8.48
C ILE A 69 6.66 -2.12 -7.13
N ILE A 70 5.63 -2.54 -6.43
CA ILE A 70 5.77 -3.20 -5.12
C ILE A 70 6.48 -4.54 -5.26
N GLY A 71 6.08 -5.34 -6.25
CA GLY A 71 6.65 -6.66 -6.48
C GLY A 71 8.11 -6.63 -6.94
N GLY A 72 8.53 -5.57 -7.59
CA GLY A 72 9.91 -5.42 -8.06
C GLY A 72 10.93 -5.05 -6.99
N THR A 73 10.48 -4.78 -5.77
CA THR A 73 11.37 -4.39 -4.67
C THR A 73 11.99 -5.63 -4.04
N THR A 74 13.30 -5.62 -3.90
CA THR A 74 14.05 -6.68 -3.23
C THR A 74 14.70 -6.11 -1.97
N GLY A 75 14.25 -6.45 -0.83
CA GLY A 75 14.82 -5.95 0.41
C GLY A 75 13.86 -6.18 1.57
N GLY A 76 14.41 -6.23 2.77
CA GLY A 76 13.65 -6.49 3.99
C GLY A 76 13.32 -5.24 4.81
N ASN A 77 13.55 -4.05 4.28
CA ASN A 77 13.36 -2.80 5.02
C ASN A 77 12.11 -2.06 4.53
N PRO A 78 11.11 -1.86 5.40
CA PRO A 78 9.88 -1.15 5.01
C PRO A 78 10.13 0.29 4.57
N LYS A 79 11.11 0.96 5.13
CA LYS A 79 11.47 2.31 4.72
C LYS A 79 11.96 2.36 3.28
N GLU A 80 12.81 1.43 2.89
CA GLU A 80 13.29 1.33 1.52
C GLU A 80 12.15 1.00 0.56
N LEU A 81 11.24 0.14 0.97
CA LEU A 81 10.05 -0.19 0.16
C LEU A 81 9.18 1.04 -0.06
N ALA A 82 8.85 1.77 0.99
CA ALA A 82 8.04 2.98 0.88
C ALA A 82 8.72 4.03 0.02
N HIS A 83 10.02 4.21 0.19
CA HIS A 83 10.80 5.17 -0.59
C HIS A 83 10.86 4.80 -2.06
N HIS A 84 11.07 3.52 -2.36
CA HIS A 84 11.08 3.02 -3.74
C HIS A 84 9.73 3.25 -4.43
N ILE A 85 8.63 2.95 -3.76
CA ILE A 85 7.29 3.16 -4.30
C ILE A 85 7.08 4.63 -4.65
N LEU A 86 7.37 5.52 -3.71
CA LEU A 86 7.18 6.95 -3.91
C LEU A 86 8.07 7.49 -5.04
N GLU A 87 9.32 7.07 -5.09
CA GLU A 87 10.25 7.47 -6.14
C GLU A 87 9.78 7.04 -7.53
N GLN A 88 9.32 5.79 -7.66
CA GLN A 88 8.79 5.30 -8.94
C GLN A 88 7.54 6.05 -9.37
N VAL A 89 6.65 6.35 -8.46
CA VAL A 89 5.44 7.12 -8.75
C VAL A 89 5.78 8.55 -9.17
N LEU A 90 6.72 9.20 -8.49
CA LEU A 90 7.16 10.55 -8.83
C LEU A 90 7.82 10.60 -10.24
N ASN A 91 8.50 9.55 -10.64
CA ASN A 91 9.04 9.44 -11.99
C ASN A 91 7.95 9.45 -13.07
N TRP A 92 6.77 8.95 -12.76
CA TRP A 92 5.63 8.99 -13.67
C TRP A 92 5.01 10.39 -13.79
N THR A 93 5.03 11.18 -12.71
CA THR A 93 4.49 12.55 -12.75
C THR A 93 5.40 13.53 -13.47
N GLY A 94 6.68 13.27 -13.49
CA GLY A 94 7.70 14.11 -14.14
C GLY A 94 8.05 15.39 -13.42
N GLU A 95 7.14 15.96 -12.67
CA GLU A 95 7.30 17.22 -11.94
C GLU A 95 6.66 17.17 -10.57
N GLU A 96 5.85 18.18 -10.24
CA GLU A 96 5.17 18.23 -8.93
C GLU A 96 3.93 17.34 -8.90
N PRO A 97 3.68 16.63 -7.80
CA PRO A 97 2.46 15.88 -7.63
C PRO A 97 1.24 16.81 -7.57
N MET A 98 0.13 16.37 -8.16
CA MET A 98 -1.13 17.15 -8.16
C MET A 98 -1.87 17.08 -6.82
N ASP A 99 -1.52 16.15 -5.96
CA ASP A 99 -2.14 15.94 -4.66
C ASP A 99 -1.11 15.38 -3.69
N ASP A 100 -1.43 15.42 -2.40
CA ASP A 100 -0.56 14.86 -1.37
C ASP A 100 -0.40 13.35 -1.55
N MET A 101 0.82 12.88 -1.42
CA MET A 101 1.18 11.47 -1.55
C MET A 101 1.71 10.92 -0.25
N THR A 102 1.10 9.85 0.23
CA THR A 102 1.59 9.12 1.41
C THR A 102 1.66 7.64 1.10
N VAL A 103 2.78 7.04 1.43
CA VAL A 103 2.98 5.59 1.36
C VAL A 103 3.38 5.11 2.75
N LEU A 104 2.60 4.19 3.29
CA LEU A 104 2.89 3.54 4.57
C LEU A 104 3.23 2.08 4.30
N ALA A 105 4.42 1.67 4.68
CA ALA A 105 4.85 0.28 4.58
C ALA A 105 5.09 -0.30 5.97
N VAL A 106 4.53 -1.47 6.22
CA VAL A 106 4.67 -2.19 7.48
C VAL A 106 5.29 -3.56 7.18
N GLY A 107 6.42 -3.84 7.80
CA GLY A 107 7.08 -5.15 7.70
C GLY A 107 6.75 -6.03 8.88
N ILE A 108 6.60 -7.31 8.62
CA ILE A 108 6.30 -8.32 9.64
C ILE A 108 7.54 -9.18 9.88
N TRP A 109 7.96 -9.28 11.13
CA TRP A 109 9.07 -10.12 11.54
C TRP A 109 8.61 -11.17 12.54
N ASN A 110 9.16 -12.35 12.42
CA ASN A 110 8.98 -13.40 13.40
C ASN A 110 10.01 -13.22 14.52
N CYS A 111 9.53 -12.77 15.67
CA CYS A 111 10.36 -12.60 16.86
C CYS A 111 10.05 -13.70 17.87
N GLN A 112 11.08 -14.38 18.37
CA GLN A 112 10.90 -15.42 19.38
C GLN A 112 10.72 -14.85 20.78
N ASP A 113 11.42 -13.76 21.09
CA ASP A 113 11.40 -13.14 22.42
C ASP A 113 10.65 -11.83 22.45
N THR A 114 10.72 -11.05 21.39
CA THR A 114 10.08 -9.73 21.29
C THR A 114 9.58 -9.52 19.88
N CYS A 115 8.29 -9.32 19.73
CA CYS A 115 7.73 -8.94 18.43
C CYS A 115 7.93 -7.46 18.19
N ILE A 116 8.66 -7.13 17.14
CA ILE A 116 8.86 -5.75 16.70
C ILE A 116 8.08 -5.52 15.44
N LEU A 117 7.17 -4.56 15.48
CA LEU A 117 6.48 -4.09 14.30
C LEU A 117 7.21 -2.87 13.76
N GLY A 118 7.79 -3.00 12.59
CA GLY A 118 8.45 -1.90 11.91
C GLY A 118 7.48 -1.12 11.04
N THR A 119 7.37 0.17 11.25
CA THR A 119 6.55 1.05 10.43
C THR A 119 7.38 2.22 9.95
N ASP A 120 7.19 2.57 8.67
CA ASP A 120 7.77 3.78 8.09
C ASP A 120 6.74 4.47 7.21
N SER A 121 6.76 5.80 7.24
CA SER A 121 5.94 6.64 6.37
C SER A 121 6.82 7.62 5.60
N VAL A 122 6.41 7.93 4.40
CA VAL A 122 7.13 8.86 3.52
C VAL A 122 6.22 10.00 3.09
#